data_fa2dfae7812bd7d026124242a0c9fb8c
#
_entry.id   fa2dfae7812bd7d026124242a0c9fb8c
#
_cell.length_a   1.000
_cell.length_b   1.000
_cell.length_c   1.000
_cell.angle_alpha   90.00
_cell.angle_beta   90.00
_cell.angle_gamma   90.00
#
_symmetry.space_group_name_H-M   'P 1'
#
loop_
_entity.id
_entity.type
_entity.pdbx_description
1 polymer ?
#
loop_
_entity_poly.entity_id
_entity_poly.type
_entity_poly.pdbx_seq_one_letter_code
_entity_poly.pdbx_strand_id
1 'polypeptide(L)'
;EALSKNVNPSLINEVAEEIARLENLITAEEQVLSNLEVSRDGVEKAVTATAQRIAQFEQQMEVVKATEAMQRAQQAVTTSTVGASSSVSTAAESLKRLQ
;
A
#
# COMPACT_ATOMS: atom_id res chain seq x y z
N GLU A 1 32.46 -0.65 58.92
CA GLU A 1 32.22 -1.94 59.56
C GLU A 1 31.05 -1.91 60.56
N ALA A 2 30.88 -0.81 61.28
CA ALA A 2 29.68 -0.65 62.08
C ALA A 2 28.42 -0.69 61.23
N LEU A 3 28.51 -0.22 59.96
CA LEU A 3 27.41 -0.28 59.01
C LEU A 3 27.07 -1.70 58.62
N SER A 4 28.07 -2.57 58.41
CA SER A 4 27.80 -3.95 58.03
C SER A 4 27.21 -4.78 59.19
N LYS A 5 27.51 -4.41 60.43
CA LYS A 5 26.93 -5.06 61.62
C LYS A 5 25.47 -4.63 61.82
N ASN A 6 25.11 -3.45 61.37
CA ASN A 6 23.76 -2.92 61.55
C ASN A 6 22.82 -3.31 60.40
N VAL A 7 23.37 -3.91 59.36
CA VAL A 7 22.53 -4.34 58.22
C VAL A 7 21.78 -5.61 58.59
N ASN A 8 20.48 -5.55 58.51
CA ASN A 8 19.60 -6.68 58.78
C ASN A 8 19.68 -7.69 57.63
N PRO A 9 19.98 -8.98 57.90
CA PRO A 9 19.98 -9.99 56.86
C PRO A 9 18.64 -10.09 56.11
N SER A 10 17.55 -9.87 56.84
CA SER A 10 16.20 -9.83 56.22
C SER A 10 16.08 -8.72 55.21
N LEU A 11 16.65 -7.55 55.52
CA LEU A 11 16.66 -6.41 54.59
C LEU A 11 17.49 -6.69 53.33
N ILE A 12 18.64 -7.36 53.51
CA ILE A 12 19.51 -7.78 52.42
C ILE A 12 18.75 -8.73 51.48
N ASN A 13 18.02 -9.68 52.04
CA ASN A 13 17.22 -10.63 51.30
C ASN A 13 16.10 -9.91 50.53
N GLU A 14 15.43 -8.94 51.15
CA GLU A 14 14.39 -8.15 50.52
C GLU A 14 14.95 -7.37 49.33
N VAL A 15 16.11 -6.75 49.47
CA VAL A 15 16.78 -6.01 48.41
C VAL A 15 17.18 -6.96 47.27
N ALA A 16 17.73 -8.13 47.61
CA ALA A 16 18.12 -9.12 46.62
C ALA A 16 16.91 -9.63 45.82
N GLU A 17 15.78 -9.87 46.49
CA GLU A 17 14.53 -10.27 45.81
C GLU A 17 14.02 -9.17 44.93
N GLU A 18 14.08 -7.92 45.35
CA GLU A 18 13.67 -6.77 44.57
C GLU A 18 14.54 -6.62 43.32
N ILE A 19 15.85 -6.77 43.45
CA ILE A 19 16.78 -6.72 42.32
C ILE A 19 16.47 -7.83 41.34
N ALA A 20 16.27 -9.06 41.81
CA ALA A 20 15.93 -10.20 40.96
C ALA A 20 14.62 -9.95 40.21
N ARG A 21 13.62 -9.39 40.87
CA ARG A 21 12.32 -9.05 40.27
C ARG A 21 12.49 -7.99 39.20
N LEU A 22 13.27 -6.95 39.46
CA LEU A 22 13.53 -5.89 38.49
C LEU A 22 14.32 -6.42 37.29
N GLU A 23 15.29 -7.28 37.50
CA GLU A 23 16.03 -7.92 36.41
C GLU A 23 15.12 -8.74 35.52
N ASN A 24 14.22 -9.52 36.12
CA ASN A 24 13.23 -10.30 35.36
C ASN A 24 12.29 -9.40 34.60
N LEU A 25 11.87 -8.29 35.18
CA LEU A 25 11.00 -7.32 34.54
C LEU A 25 11.70 -6.68 33.33
N ILE A 26 12.97 -6.30 33.49
CA ILE A 26 13.77 -5.73 32.43
C ILE A 26 13.90 -6.72 31.27
N THR A 27 14.21 -7.98 31.58
CA THR A 27 14.30 -9.03 30.56
C THR A 27 12.98 -9.21 29.81
N ALA A 28 11.87 -9.20 30.53
CA ALA A 28 10.55 -9.32 29.93
C ALA A 28 10.24 -8.12 29.01
N GLU A 29 10.58 -6.92 29.47
CA GLU A 29 10.37 -5.70 28.67
C GLU A 29 11.26 -5.66 27.44
N GLU A 30 12.50 -6.13 27.54
CA GLU A 30 13.41 -6.25 26.40
C GLU A 30 12.84 -7.20 25.36
N GLN A 31 12.24 -8.29 25.81
CA GLN A 31 11.59 -9.26 24.90
C GLN A 31 10.39 -8.62 24.21
N VAL A 32 9.58 -7.88 24.93
CA VAL A 32 8.44 -7.17 24.36
C VAL A 32 8.91 -6.14 23.33
N LEU A 33 9.96 -5.40 23.65
CA LEU A 33 10.54 -4.41 22.74
C LEU A 33 11.04 -5.07 21.47
N SER A 34 11.74 -6.18 21.59
CA SER A 34 12.23 -6.95 20.44
C SER A 34 11.06 -7.41 19.56
N ASN A 35 9.99 -7.93 20.16
CA ASN A 35 8.80 -8.36 19.44
C ASN A 35 8.12 -7.19 18.73
N LEU A 36 8.07 -6.02 19.38
CA LEU A 36 7.49 -4.82 18.78
C LEU A 36 8.31 -4.33 17.59
N GLU A 37 9.64 -4.41 17.69
CA GLU A 37 10.53 -4.05 16.58
C GLU A 37 10.30 -4.95 15.36
N VAL A 38 10.18 -6.24 15.58
CA VAL A 38 9.88 -7.21 14.52
C VAL A 38 8.52 -6.90 13.91
N SER A 39 7.52 -6.61 14.73
CA SER A 39 6.18 -6.25 14.25
C SER A 39 6.20 -4.96 13.43
N ARG A 40 6.94 -3.96 13.90
CA ARG A 40 7.10 -2.69 13.19
C ARG A 40 7.72 -2.91 11.81
N ASP A 41 8.80 -3.69 11.76
CA ASP A 41 9.46 -4.00 10.49
C ASP A 41 8.53 -4.72 9.53
N GLY A 42 7.72 -5.64 10.05
CA GLY A 42 6.71 -6.33 9.26
C GLY A 42 5.66 -5.38 8.69
N VAL A 43 5.19 -4.45 9.51
CA VAL A 43 4.22 -3.43 9.09
C VAL A 43 4.84 -2.49 8.04
N GLU A 44 6.07 -2.06 8.23
CA GLU A 44 6.77 -1.22 7.27
C GLU A 44 6.88 -1.90 5.90
N LYS A 45 7.23 -3.18 5.89
CA LYS A 45 7.30 -3.97 4.66
C LYS A 45 5.93 -4.09 4.00
N ALA A 46 4.89 -4.32 4.80
CA ALA A 46 3.52 -4.42 4.30
C ALA A 46 3.06 -3.09 3.69
N VAL A 47 3.38 -1.96 4.34
CA VAL A 47 3.07 -0.63 3.84
C VAL A 47 3.78 -0.37 2.51
N THR A 48 5.06 -0.72 2.42
CA THR A 48 5.83 -0.58 1.18
C THR A 48 5.24 -1.42 0.05
N ALA A 49 4.89 -2.68 0.35
CA ALA A 49 4.28 -3.58 -0.62
C ALA A 49 2.93 -3.05 -1.10
N THR A 50 2.12 -2.51 -0.18
CA THR A 50 0.82 -1.91 -0.51
C THR A 50 1.00 -0.67 -1.38
N ALA A 51 1.97 0.18 -1.05
CA ALA A 51 2.27 1.38 -1.84
C ALA A 51 2.67 1.01 -3.28
N GLN A 52 3.47 -0.04 -3.45
CA GLN A 52 3.84 -0.56 -4.76
C GLN A 52 2.63 -1.08 -5.54
N ARG A 53 1.73 -1.78 -4.86
CA ARG A 53 0.48 -2.25 -5.48
C ARG A 53 -0.39 -1.09 -5.95
N ILE A 54 -0.51 -0.06 -5.12
CA ILE A 54 -1.28 1.12 -5.47
C ILE A 54 -0.69 1.76 -6.72
N ALA A 55 0.64 1.91 -6.78
CA ALA A 55 1.31 2.46 -7.96
C ALA A 55 1.05 1.62 -9.21
N GLN A 56 1.08 0.29 -9.09
CA GLN A 56 0.77 -0.62 -10.20
C GLN A 56 -0.67 -0.47 -10.66
N PHE A 57 -1.62 -0.38 -9.73
CA PHE A 57 -3.04 -0.17 -10.05
C PHE A 57 -3.26 1.18 -10.72
N GLU A 58 -2.58 2.22 -10.28
CA GLU A 58 -2.66 3.53 -10.91
C GLU A 58 -2.17 3.48 -12.37
N GLN A 59 -1.06 2.78 -12.62
CA GLN A 59 -0.57 2.57 -13.98
C GLN A 59 -1.56 1.79 -14.83
N GLN A 60 -2.15 0.72 -14.27
CA GLN A 60 -3.16 -0.06 -14.96
C GLN A 60 -4.39 0.77 -15.29
N MET A 61 -4.82 1.63 -14.36
CA MET A 61 -5.93 2.54 -14.58
C MET A 61 -5.63 3.52 -15.71
N GLU A 62 -4.41 4.04 -15.78
CA GLU A 62 -4.00 4.94 -16.86
C GLU A 62 -4.03 4.22 -18.21
N VAL A 63 -3.56 2.97 -18.25
CA VAL A 63 -3.62 2.16 -19.46
C VAL A 63 -5.06 1.92 -19.90
N VAL A 64 -5.94 1.60 -18.95
CA VAL A 64 -7.37 1.41 -19.23
C VAL A 64 -7.99 2.69 -19.77
N LYS A 65 -7.70 3.84 -19.16
CA LYS A 65 -8.19 5.14 -19.63
C LYS A 65 -7.70 5.46 -21.03
N ALA A 66 -6.42 5.19 -21.29
CA ALA A 66 -5.85 5.40 -22.62
C ALA A 66 -6.50 4.47 -23.65
N THR A 67 -6.75 3.22 -23.28
CA THR A 67 -7.43 2.24 -24.14
C THR A 67 -8.86 2.67 -24.44
N GLU A 68 -9.58 3.13 -23.43
CA GLU A 68 -10.95 3.65 -23.59
C GLU A 68 -10.97 4.87 -24.52
N ALA A 69 -10.02 5.80 -24.31
CA ALA A 69 -9.91 6.97 -25.17
C ALA A 69 -9.63 6.59 -26.62
N MET A 70 -8.76 5.60 -26.82
CA MET A 70 -8.43 5.07 -28.12
C MET A 70 -9.66 4.42 -28.80
N GLN A 71 -10.42 3.62 -28.05
CA GLN A 71 -11.64 2.98 -28.53
C GLN A 71 -12.68 4.03 -28.93
N ARG A 72 -12.86 5.07 -28.12
CA ARG A 72 -13.77 6.17 -28.43
C ARG A 72 -13.33 6.92 -29.68
N ALA A 73 -12.05 7.15 -29.84
CA ALA A 73 -11.52 7.80 -31.05
C ALA A 73 -11.74 6.93 -32.26
N GLN A 74 -11.53 5.63 -32.18
CA GLN A 74 -11.77 4.69 -33.25
C GLN A 74 -13.26 4.63 -33.63
N GLN A 75 -14.15 4.63 -32.65
CA GLN A 75 -15.60 4.67 -32.89
C GLN A 75 -15.99 5.96 -33.57
N ALA A 76 -15.45 7.09 -33.16
CA ALA A 76 -15.72 8.38 -33.76
C ALA A 76 -15.25 8.41 -35.22
N VAL A 77 -14.06 7.88 -35.51
CA VAL A 77 -13.52 7.77 -36.86
C VAL A 77 -14.38 6.84 -37.71
N THR A 78 -14.77 5.69 -37.19
CA THR A 78 -15.61 4.72 -37.86
C THR A 78 -16.97 5.33 -38.21
N THR A 79 -17.59 5.99 -37.22
CA THR A 79 -18.88 6.66 -37.40
C THR A 79 -18.76 7.76 -38.48
N SER A 80 -17.69 8.55 -38.40
CA SER A 80 -17.44 9.62 -39.40
C SER A 80 -17.22 9.04 -40.78
N THR A 81 -16.46 7.95 -40.89
CA THR A 81 -16.21 7.28 -42.17
C THR A 81 -17.50 6.71 -42.78
N VAL A 82 -18.31 6.05 -41.95
CA VAL A 82 -19.60 5.51 -42.37
C VAL A 82 -20.52 6.64 -42.80
N GLY A 83 -20.57 7.74 -42.06
CA GLY A 83 -21.35 8.91 -42.41
C GLY A 83 -20.90 9.55 -43.73
N ALA A 84 -19.59 9.68 -43.92
CA ALA A 84 -19.02 10.21 -45.17
C ALA A 84 -19.33 9.30 -46.35
N SER A 85 -19.17 7.99 -46.19
CA SER A 85 -19.52 7.01 -47.23
C SER A 85 -20.99 7.08 -47.58
N SER A 86 -21.86 7.18 -46.62
CA SER A 86 -23.30 7.30 -46.81
C SER A 86 -23.66 8.59 -47.54
N SER A 87 -23.04 9.70 -47.20
CA SER A 87 -23.24 10.98 -47.86
C SER A 87 -22.79 10.95 -49.33
N VAL A 88 -21.65 10.37 -49.61
CA VAL A 88 -21.11 10.20 -50.97
C VAL A 88 -22.03 9.32 -51.80
N SER A 89 -22.50 8.21 -51.23
CA SER A 89 -23.42 7.29 -51.88
C SER A 89 -24.73 8.00 -52.26
N THR A 90 -25.28 8.79 -51.35
CA THR A 90 -26.51 9.55 -51.58
C THR A 90 -26.30 10.60 -52.67
N ALA A 91 -25.19 11.31 -52.68
CA ALA A 91 -24.84 12.28 -53.71
C ALA A 91 -24.72 11.61 -55.07
N ALA A 92 -24.08 10.45 -55.15
CA ALA A 92 -23.93 9.69 -56.37
C ALA A 92 -25.29 9.24 -56.89
N GLU A 93 -26.18 8.78 -56.01
CA GLU A 93 -27.56 8.43 -56.43
C GLU A 93 -28.35 9.63 -56.95
N SER A 94 -28.20 10.77 -56.27
CA SER A 94 -28.84 12.01 -56.70
C SER A 94 -28.36 12.44 -58.10
N LEU A 95 -27.07 12.33 -58.37
CA LEU A 95 -26.52 12.63 -59.71
C LEU A 95 -27.02 11.67 -60.74
N LYS A 96 -27.16 10.40 -60.42
CA LYS A 96 -27.71 9.39 -61.31
C LYS A 96 -29.15 9.70 -61.70
N ARG A 97 -29.95 10.17 -60.78
CA ARG A 97 -31.36 10.52 -61.04
C ARG A 97 -31.52 11.73 -61.94
N LEU A 98 -30.54 12.64 -61.85
CA LEU A 98 -30.57 13.84 -62.75
C LEU A 98 -30.20 13.55 -64.20
N GLN A 99 -29.51 12.47 -64.38
CA GLN A 99 -29.20 12.00 -65.71
C GLN A 99 -30.40 11.27 -66.35
#